data_670aff618c26a0561122a7266fc23e1e
#
_entry.id   670aff618c26a0561122a7266fc23e1e
#
_cell.length_a   1.000
_cell.length_b   1.000
_cell.length_c   1.000
_cell.angle_alpha   90.00
_cell.angle_beta   90.00
_cell.angle_gamma   90.00
#
_symmetry.space_group_name_H-M   'P 1'
#
loop_
_entity.id
_entity.type
_entity.pdbx_description
1 polymer ?
#
loop_
_entity_poly.entity_id
_entity_poly.type
_entity_poly.pdbx_seq_one_letter_code
_entity_poly.pdbx_strand_id
1 'polypeptide(L)'
;FKNGAQIPQAGKTGTTSNYVSAWFTGYIPTLATVVYVGNDDNKPMSYGMTGGAAAAPIWKNFMQTVVNIENFNVGSFEYIDDYLKRKDLVIRDIDIKTGLLDTDGVNKRSALFKTGTEPVETENKFKNGIPGY
;
A
#
# COMPACT_ATOMS: atom_id res chain seq x y z
N PHE A 1 6.43 5.96 16.83
CA PHE A 1 5.43 5.71 17.88
C PHE A 1 5.21 6.98 18.69
N LYS A 2 3.97 7.34 18.98
CA LYS A 2 3.63 8.43 19.89
C LYS A 2 3.40 7.82 21.27
N ASN A 3 4.20 8.24 22.26
CA ASN A 3 4.13 7.70 23.63
C ASN A 3 4.19 6.17 23.71
N GLY A 4 4.98 5.51 22.83
CA GLY A 4 5.09 4.06 22.74
C GLY A 4 3.98 3.35 21.98
N ALA A 5 2.89 4.02 21.63
CA ALA A 5 1.79 3.42 20.86
C ALA A 5 2.12 3.35 19.37
N GLN A 6 1.68 2.27 18.72
CA GLN A 6 1.82 2.13 17.27
C GLN A 6 0.88 3.13 16.56
N ILE A 7 1.43 3.82 15.56
CA ILE A 7 0.68 4.76 14.73
C ILE A 7 0.32 4.08 13.40
N PRO A 8 -0.95 4.16 12.97
CA PRO A 8 -1.34 3.67 11.66
C PRO A 8 -0.63 4.47 10.57
N GLN A 9 0.11 3.77 9.72
CA GLN A 9 0.92 4.39 8.67
C GLN A 9 1.07 3.47 7.47
N ALA A 10 1.31 4.06 6.31
CA ALA A 10 1.68 3.35 5.10
C ALA A 10 2.76 4.12 4.35
N GLY A 11 3.53 3.43 3.52
CA GLY A 11 4.56 4.06 2.73
C GLY A 11 5.14 3.14 1.68
N LYS A 12 5.84 3.75 0.73
CA LYS A 12 6.49 3.08 -0.38
C LYS A 12 7.82 3.72 -0.69
N THR A 13 8.82 2.87 -0.93
CA THR A 13 10.13 3.28 -1.45
C THR A 13 10.10 3.42 -2.95
N GLY A 14 10.92 4.33 -3.48
CA GLY A 14 11.28 4.42 -4.90
C GLY A 14 12.79 4.51 -5.04
N THR A 15 13.35 3.82 -6.02
CA THR A 15 14.77 3.89 -6.36
C THR A 15 14.88 3.89 -7.88
N THR A 16 15.57 4.87 -8.43
CA THR A 16 15.85 4.86 -9.87
C THR A 16 17.02 3.94 -10.20
N SER A 17 17.11 3.53 -11.46
CA SER A 17 18.25 2.76 -11.96
C SER A 17 19.57 3.45 -11.61
N ASN A 18 20.59 2.65 -11.32
CA ASN A 18 21.93 3.14 -10.97
C ASN A 18 22.00 4.06 -9.74
N TYR A 19 21.03 4.00 -8.84
CA TYR A 19 21.02 4.81 -7.60
C TYR A 19 21.11 6.33 -7.82
N VAL A 20 20.56 6.85 -8.90
CA VAL A 20 20.57 8.30 -9.20
C VAL A 20 19.69 9.05 -8.22
N SER A 21 18.55 8.46 -7.85
CA SER A 21 17.68 9.03 -6.81
C SER A 21 17.01 7.97 -5.97
N ALA A 22 16.80 8.30 -4.72
CA ALA A 22 16.11 7.50 -3.71
C ALA A 22 14.91 8.28 -3.16
N TRP A 23 13.76 7.64 -3.12
CA TRP A 23 12.51 8.23 -2.70
C TRP A 23 11.87 7.41 -1.57
N PHE A 24 11.21 8.10 -0.67
CA PHE A 24 10.26 7.48 0.23
C PHE A 24 9.03 8.38 0.35
N THR A 25 7.88 7.85 0.02
CA THR A 25 6.58 8.49 0.24
C THR A 25 5.86 7.72 1.33
N GLY A 26 5.39 8.41 2.35
CA GLY A 26 4.66 7.77 3.43
C GLY A 26 3.65 8.73 4.06
N TYR A 27 2.67 8.16 4.75
CA TYR A 27 1.60 8.94 5.36
C TYR A 27 1.04 8.26 6.61
N ILE A 28 0.49 9.10 7.45
CA ILE A 28 -0.42 8.77 8.55
C ILE A 28 -1.79 9.40 8.22
N PRO A 29 -2.86 9.16 8.99
CA PRO A 29 -4.19 9.69 8.64
C PRO A 29 -4.26 11.18 8.36
N THR A 30 -3.43 12.00 9.03
CA THR A 30 -3.49 13.47 8.97
C THR A 30 -2.30 14.13 8.27
N LEU A 31 -1.28 13.35 7.87
CA LEU A 31 -0.06 13.91 7.26
C LEU A 31 0.53 12.96 6.23
N ALA A 32 0.80 13.46 5.04
CA ALA A 32 1.59 12.80 4.01
C ALA A 32 2.90 13.54 3.80
N THR A 33 3.99 12.79 3.62
CA THR A 33 5.34 13.35 3.46
C THR A 33 6.12 12.56 2.43
N VAL A 34 6.89 13.25 1.62
CA VAL A 34 7.80 12.67 0.64
C VAL A 34 9.22 13.10 0.97
N VAL A 35 10.15 12.16 0.88
CA VAL A 35 11.58 12.42 0.99
C VAL A 35 12.26 12.01 -0.30
N TYR A 36 13.08 12.90 -0.81
CA TYR A 36 13.96 12.71 -1.95
C TYR A 36 15.42 12.83 -1.49
N VAL A 37 16.27 11.94 -2.00
CA VAL A 37 17.72 11.99 -1.83
C VAL A 37 18.35 11.73 -3.19
N GLY A 38 19.26 12.61 -3.61
CA GLY A 38 19.97 12.52 -4.86
C GLY A 38 21.04 13.60 -4.98
N ASN A 39 21.88 13.50 -6.00
CA ASN A 39 22.88 14.53 -6.33
C ASN A 39 22.26 15.58 -7.27
N ASP A 40 22.64 16.85 -7.10
CA ASP A 40 22.11 17.97 -7.91
C ASP A 40 22.47 17.85 -9.40
N ASP A 41 23.57 17.18 -9.70
CA ASP A 41 24.05 16.94 -11.08
C ASP A 41 23.53 15.61 -11.67
N ASN A 42 22.56 14.97 -11.02
CA ASN A 42 21.99 13.67 -11.39
C ASN A 42 23.02 12.53 -11.53
N LYS A 43 24.19 12.65 -10.92
CA LYS A 43 25.14 11.53 -10.85
C LYS A 43 24.65 10.47 -9.86
N PRO A 44 25.03 9.22 -10.09
CA PRO A 44 24.72 8.15 -9.14
C PRO A 44 25.24 8.45 -7.74
N MET A 45 24.43 8.14 -6.74
CA MET A 45 24.88 8.05 -5.36
C MET A 45 25.73 6.79 -5.14
N SER A 46 26.29 6.65 -3.97
CA SER A 46 27.02 5.43 -3.60
C SER A 46 26.15 4.17 -3.73
N TYR A 47 26.80 3.05 -4.02
CA TYR A 47 26.12 1.75 -4.11
C TYR A 47 25.28 1.45 -2.85
N GLY A 48 24.06 0.95 -3.06
CA GLY A 48 23.16 0.62 -1.97
C GLY A 48 22.30 1.78 -1.45
N MET A 49 22.45 3.01 -1.96
CA MET A 49 21.63 4.16 -1.59
C MET A 49 20.25 4.07 -2.22
N THR A 50 19.44 3.15 -1.68
CA THR A 50 18.05 2.93 -2.08
C THR A 50 17.08 3.82 -1.32
N GLY A 51 15.81 3.86 -1.75
CA GLY A 51 14.75 4.54 -1.01
C GLY A 51 14.64 4.06 0.44
N GLY A 52 14.84 2.77 0.68
CA GLY A 52 14.83 2.18 2.03
C GLY A 52 16.06 2.56 2.87
N ALA A 53 17.24 2.64 2.25
CA ALA A 53 18.47 2.93 2.97
C ALA A 53 18.71 4.44 3.18
N ALA A 54 18.37 5.29 2.21
CA ALA A 54 18.63 6.72 2.24
C ALA A 54 17.42 7.55 2.68
N ALA A 55 16.25 7.37 2.04
CA ALA A 55 15.11 8.25 2.23
C ALA A 55 14.19 7.84 3.40
N ALA A 56 13.97 6.53 3.60
CA ALA A 56 13.08 6.05 4.66
C ALA A 56 13.53 6.42 6.08
N PRO A 57 14.82 6.39 6.46
CA PRO A 57 15.29 6.83 7.77
C PRO A 57 15.01 8.32 8.02
N ILE A 58 15.18 9.17 7.01
CA ILE A 58 14.90 10.61 7.10
C ILE A 58 13.39 10.81 7.33
N TRP A 59 12.56 10.13 6.55
CA TRP A 59 11.11 10.15 6.72
C TRP A 59 10.70 9.71 8.13
N LYS A 60 11.25 8.60 8.60
CA LYS A 60 11.00 8.08 9.94
C LYS A 60 11.31 9.11 11.03
N ASN A 61 12.50 9.70 10.98
CA ASN A 61 12.93 10.69 11.97
C ASN A 61 12.03 11.94 11.95
N PHE A 62 11.70 12.43 10.75
CA PHE A 62 10.77 13.55 10.59
C PHE A 62 9.40 13.22 11.20
N MET A 63 8.82 12.10 10.83
CA MET A 63 7.50 11.70 11.33
C MET A 63 7.51 11.49 12.85
N GLN A 64 8.56 10.88 13.41
CA GLN A 64 8.69 10.73 14.85
C GLN A 64 8.74 12.07 15.58
N THR A 65 9.42 13.05 15.00
CA THR A 65 9.45 14.40 15.55
C THR A 65 8.06 15.05 15.53
N VAL A 66 7.41 15.02 14.36
CA VAL A 66 6.10 15.67 14.17
C VAL A 66 5.02 15.05 15.05
N VAL A 67 4.92 13.74 15.13
CA VAL A 67 3.85 13.08 15.92
C VAL A 67 4.02 13.30 17.43
N ASN A 68 5.22 13.66 17.89
CA ASN A 68 5.48 13.96 19.28
C ASN A 68 5.33 15.46 19.62
N ILE A 69 5.02 16.31 18.64
CA ILE A 69 4.64 17.71 18.93
C ILE A 69 3.39 17.70 19.82
N GLU A 70 3.39 18.60 20.81
CA GLU A 70 2.26 18.78 21.71
C GLU A 70 0.98 19.09 20.92
N ASN A 71 -0.10 18.41 21.27
CA ASN A 71 -1.43 18.53 20.61
C ASN A 71 -1.48 18.13 19.14
N PHE A 72 -0.42 17.52 18.57
CA PHE A 72 -0.51 16.97 17.22
C PHE A 72 -1.54 15.83 17.16
N ASN A 73 -2.53 15.97 16.29
CA ASN A 73 -3.56 14.96 16.08
C ASN A 73 -3.10 13.96 15.01
N VAL A 74 -2.79 12.73 15.41
CA VAL A 74 -2.42 11.65 14.48
C VAL A 74 -3.62 11.19 13.66
N GLY A 75 -4.83 11.27 14.21
CA GLY A 75 -6.04 10.75 13.58
C GLY A 75 -6.11 9.24 13.54
N SER A 76 -7.08 8.74 12.80
CA SER A 76 -7.27 7.32 12.48
C SER A 76 -7.67 7.18 11.02
N PHE A 77 -7.28 6.07 10.37
CA PHE A 77 -7.86 5.73 9.07
C PHE A 77 -9.30 5.27 9.28
N GLU A 78 -10.16 5.63 8.35
CA GLU A 78 -11.50 5.04 8.33
C GLU A 78 -11.37 3.53 8.13
N TYR A 79 -12.08 2.77 8.97
CA TYR A 79 -12.08 1.32 8.85
C TYR A 79 -12.97 0.90 7.68
N ILE A 80 -12.56 -0.18 7.03
CA ILE A 80 -13.30 -0.79 5.93
C ILE A 80 -14.75 -1.13 6.32
N ASP A 81 -14.97 -1.46 7.59
CA ASP A 81 -16.28 -1.76 8.14
C ASP A 81 -17.29 -0.61 8.02
N ASP A 82 -16.82 0.65 8.04
CA ASP A 82 -17.70 1.82 7.88
C ASP A 82 -18.19 1.94 6.43
N TYR A 83 -17.35 1.61 5.46
CA TYR A 83 -17.75 1.53 4.04
C TYR A 83 -18.67 0.34 3.76
N LEU A 84 -18.42 -0.82 4.42
CA LEU A 84 -19.29 -1.99 4.30
C LEU A 84 -20.68 -1.71 4.89
N LYS A 85 -20.77 -1.01 6.01
CA LYS A 85 -22.05 -0.58 6.61
C LYS A 85 -22.85 0.33 5.68
N ARG A 86 -22.19 1.22 4.93
CA ARG A 86 -22.83 2.10 3.95
C ARG A 86 -23.19 1.39 2.64
N LYS A 87 -22.85 0.10 2.49
CA LYS A 87 -23.05 -0.70 1.28
C LYS A 87 -22.35 -0.16 0.02
N ASP A 88 -21.35 0.70 0.20
CA ASP A 88 -20.53 1.23 -0.90
C ASP A 88 -19.50 0.22 -1.39
N LEU A 89 -19.12 -0.70 -0.51
CA LEU A 89 -18.08 -1.69 -0.73
C LEU A 89 -18.54 -3.10 -0.36
N VAL A 90 -17.99 -4.08 -1.04
CA VAL A 90 -18.17 -5.49 -0.73
C VAL A 90 -16.84 -6.22 -0.72
N ILE A 91 -16.71 -7.22 0.14
CA ILE A 91 -15.58 -8.15 0.13
C ILE A 91 -15.98 -9.41 -0.64
N ARG A 92 -15.11 -9.86 -1.54
CA ARG A 92 -15.25 -11.14 -2.25
C ARG A 92 -13.93 -11.89 -2.19
N ASP A 93 -14.03 -13.21 -2.10
CA ASP A 93 -12.87 -14.07 -2.24
C ASP A 93 -12.66 -14.35 -3.73
N ILE A 94 -11.46 -14.05 -4.21
CA ILE A 94 -11.05 -14.20 -5.61
C ILE A 94 -9.85 -15.14 -5.71
N ASP A 95 -9.75 -15.85 -6.82
CA ASP A 95 -8.51 -16.50 -7.22
C ASP A 95 -7.53 -15.45 -7.75
N ILE A 96 -6.34 -15.36 -7.15
CA ILE A 96 -5.34 -14.32 -7.47
C ILE A 96 -4.74 -14.43 -8.87
N LYS A 97 -4.86 -15.58 -9.52
CA LYS A 97 -4.33 -15.81 -10.87
C LYS A 97 -5.30 -15.37 -11.95
N THR A 98 -6.59 -15.57 -11.71
CA THR A 98 -7.64 -15.27 -12.69
C THR A 98 -8.38 -13.98 -12.39
N GLY A 99 -8.39 -13.53 -11.12
CA GLY A 99 -9.20 -12.41 -10.65
C GLY A 99 -10.71 -12.72 -10.56
N LEU A 100 -11.11 -13.95 -10.78
CA LEU A 100 -12.50 -14.41 -10.71
C LEU A 100 -12.85 -14.86 -9.29
N LEU A 101 -14.14 -15.11 -9.03
CA LEU A 101 -14.57 -15.62 -7.72
C LEU A 101 -13.92 -16.97 -7.45
N ASP A 102 -13.28 -17.07 -6.29
CA ASP A 102 -12.64 -18.30 -5.82
C ASP A 102 -13.69 -19.34 -5.42
N THR A 103 -13.45 -20.59 -5.81
CA THR A 103 -14.34 -21.72 -5.49
C THR A 103 -13.62 -22.91 -4.86
N ASP A 104 -12.28 -22.97 -4.92
CA ASP A 104 -11.50 -24.11 -4.41
C ASP A 104 -10.57 -23.75 -3.24
N GLY A 105 -10.37 -22.45 -2.99
CA GLY A 105 -9.52 -21.98 -1.89
C GLY A 105 -8.02 -22.08 -2.13
N VAL A 106 -7.56 -22.54 -3.31
CA VAL A 106 -6.13 -22.82 -3.56
C VAL A 106 -5.29 -21.55 -3.73
N ASN A 107 -5.80 -20.59 -4.51
CA ASN A 107 -5.14 -19.30 -4.73
C ASN A 107 -5.99 -18.14 -4.18
N LYS A 108 -6.72 -18.41 -3.13
CA LYS A 108 -7.71 -17.51 -2.54
C LYS A 108 -7.09 -16.25 -1.96
N ARG A 109 -7.73 -15.12 -2.24
CA ARG A 109 -7.48 -13.84 -1.59
C ARG A 109 -8.78 -13.05 -1.43
N SER A 110 -9.04 -12.56 -0.23
CA SER A 110 -10.12 -11.58 -0.03
C SER A 110 -9.73 -10.23 -0.64
N ALA A 111 -10.59 -9.69 -1.48
CA ALA A 111 -10.42 -8.41 -2.14
C ALA A 111 -11.65 -7.53 -1.95
N LEU A 112 -11.42 -6.22 -1.93
CA LEU A 112 -12.43 -5.22 -1.73
C LEU A 112 -12.86 -4.65 -3.09
N PHE A 113 -14.17 -4.55 -3.30
CA PHE A 113 -14.76 -4.03 -4.52
C PHE A 113 -15.79 -2.94 -4.18
N LYS A 114 -15.94 -1.97 -5.08
CA LYS A 114 -17.12 -1.11 -5.07
C LYS A 114 -18.32 -1.99 -5.40
N THR A 115 -19.41 -1.84 -4.67
CA THR A 115 -20.64 -2.61 -4.91
C THR A 115 -21.07 -2.52 -6.37
N GLY A 116 -21.25 -3.67 -7.02
CA GLY A 116 -21.61 -3.80 -8.42
C GLY A 116 -20.40 -3.86 -9.39
N THR A 117 -19.15 -3.83 -8.88
CA THR A 117 -17.94 -4.01 -9.70
C THR A 117 -17.17 -5.30 -9.39
N GLU A 118 -17.66 -6.07 -8.43
CA GLU A 118 -17.10 -7.37 -8.08
C GLU A 118 -17.25 -8.37 -9.22
N PRO A 119 -16.31 -9.32 -9.39
CA PRO A 119 -16.45 -10.38 -10.39
C PRO A 119 -17.71 -11.20 -10.12
N VAL A 120 -18.40 -11.59 -11.18
CA VAL A 120 -19.59 -12.45 -11.15
C VAL A 120 -19.30 -13.87 -11.64
N GLU A 121 -18.19 -14.06 -12.35
CA GLU A 121 -17.77 -15.35 -12.88
C GLU A 121 -16.86 -16.07 -11.89
N THR A 122 -16.93 -17.38 -11.87
CA THR A 122 -16.08 -18.24 -11.05
C THR A 122 -14.91 -18.81 -11.84
N GLU A 123 -13.82 -19.16 -11.17
CA GLU A 123 -12.64 -19.79 -11.78
C GLU A 123 -12.93 -21.13 -12.46
N ASN A 124 -13.96 -21.86 -12.02
CA ASN A 124 -14.35 -23.17 -12.61
C ASN A 124 -14.72 -23.08 -14.09
N LYS A 125 -15.10 -21.90 -14.58
CA LYS A 125 -15.38 -21.68 -16.01
C LYS A 125 -14.17 -21.98 -16.89
N PHE A 126 -12.95 -21.80 -16.37
CA PHE A 126 -11.70 -22.05 -17.09
C PHE A 126 -11.09 -23.44 -16.85
N LYS A 127 -11.48 -24.14 -15.75
CA LYS A 127 -11.01 -25.50 -15.48
C LYS A 127 -11.67 -26.56 -16.36
N ASN A 128 -12.84 -26.26 -16.90
CA ASN A 128 -13.61 -27.20 -17.74
C ASN A 128 -13.33 -27.09 -19.25
N GLY A 129 -12.20 -26.47 -19.63
CA GLY A 129 -11.82 -26.27 -21.02
C GLY A 129 -12.63 -25.16 -21.69
N ILE A 130 -12.00 -24.41 -22.57
CA ILE A 130 -12.68 -23.47 -23.46
C ILE A 130 -13.53 -24.31 -24.39
N PRO A 131 -14.86 -24.14 -24.46
CA PRO A 131 -15.63 -24.83 -25.48
C PRO A 131 -15.18 -24.25 -26.84
N GLY A 132 -14.45 -25.07 -27.63
CA GLY A 132 -14.17 -24.72 -29.02
C GLY A 132 -12.72 -24.56 -29.44
N TYR A 133 -11.73 -25.20 -28.76
CA TYR A 133 -10.42 -25.51 -29.33
C TYR A 133 -10.06 -26.97 -29.14
#